data_80eae2be35873bd14e6c5f8e21d79ed0
#
_entry.id   80eae2be35873bd14e6c5f8e21d79ed0
#
_cell.length_a   1.000
_cell.length_b   1.000
_cell.length_c   1.000
_cell.angle_alpha   90.00
_cell.angle_beta   90.00
_cell.angle_gamma   90.00
#
_symmetry.space_group_name_H-M   'P 1'
#
loop_
_entity.id
_entity.type
_entity.pdbx_description
1 polymer ?
#
loop_
_entity_poly.entity_id
_entity_poly.type
_entity_poly.pdbx_seq_one_letter_code
_entity_poly.pdbx_strand_id
1 'polypeptide(L)'
;MQKKHTRLMDLILSRGLVTEEQLEEALEEKKAKDISLEEALVSLGLISEREMITILCQQMKVGYAELRTMKLDEEAVYLIDGKAAKKYNLIPVGFDGENKDIIQVAMADPMDFAAIDDLEIITNKRIYPMLAQRGQIAFQIDKYFGKQSVLDVADEYKREYETERAAREIETIRNGQNDESPIVRIVQSIMEQAVRQRASDIHLEP
;
A
#
# COMPACT_ATOMS: atom_id res chain seq x y z
N MET A 1 -17.25 -14.84 6.35
CA MET A 1 -16.40 -14.19 7.38
C MET A 1 -16.56 -14.77 8.80
N GLN A 2 -17.63 -15.49 9.12
CA GLN A 2 -17.87 -16.02 10.49
C GLN A 2 -16.95 -17.18 10.94
N LYS A 3 -16.38 -17.99 10.04
CA LYS A 3 -15.58 -19.17 10.43
C LYS A 3 -14.18 -18.88 11.01
N LYS A 4 -13.58 -17.72 10.74
CA LYS A 4 -12.25 -17.36 11.27
C LYS A 4 -12.29 -17.00 12.75
N HIS A 5 -13.33 -16.29 13.20
CA HIS A 5 -13.44 -15.83 14.59
C HIS A 5 -13.69 -16.97 15.57
N THR A 6 -14.53 -17.94 15.20
CA THR A 6 -14.83 -19.10 16.07
C THR A 6 -13.59 -19.91 16.41
N ARG A 7 -12.71 -20.13 15.46
CA ARG A 7 -11.49 -20.91 15.66
C ARG A 7 -10.46 -20.23 16.59
N LEU A 8 -10.33 -18.90 16.48
CA LEU A 8 -9.44 -18.13 17.37
C LEU A 8 -9.99 -18.12 18.81
N MET A 9 -11.28 -17.89 18.97
CA MET A 9 -11.95 -17.92 20.28
C MET A 9 -11.79 -19.28 20.98
N ASP A 10 -12.07 -20.37 20.27
CA ASP A 10 -11.91 -21.73 20.78
C ASP A 10 -10.45 -22.01 21.20
N LEU A 11 -9.49 -21.53 20.43
CA LEU A 11 -8.07 -21.71 20.72
C LEU A 11 -7.63 -20.93 21.95
N ILE A 12 -8.07 -19.69 22.12
CA ILE A 12 -7.73 -18.83 23.24
C ILE A 12 -8.35 -19.36 24.53
N LEU A 13 -9.62 -19.75 24.50
CA LEU A 13 -10.32 -20.34 25.63
C LEU A 13 -9.75 -21.71 26.03
N SER A 14 -9.49 -22.59 25.06
CA SER A 14 -8.92 -23.92 25.34
C SER A 14 -7.52 -23.88 25.93
N ARG A 15 -6.77 -22.80 25.70
CA ARG A 15 -5.45 -22.55 26.29
C ARG A 15 -5.54 -21.84 27.65
N GLY A 16 -6.72 -21.43 28.08
CA GLY A 16 -6.92 -20.69 29.33
C GLY A 16 -6.23 -19.31 29.32
N LEU A 17 -6.05 -18.70 28.14
CA LEU A 17 -5.42 -17.38 28.01
C LEU A 17 -6.34 -16.26 28.44
N VAL A 18 -7.64 -16.45 28.27
CA VAL A 18 -8.72 -15.55 28.74
C VAL A 18 -9.87 -16.36 29.27
N THR A 19 -10.68 -15.76 30.15
CA THR A 19 -11.96 -16.32 30.60
C THR A 19 -13.07 -15.99 29.61
N GLU A 20 -14.22 -16.67 29.73
CA GLU A 20 -15.41 -16.35 28.93
C GLU A 20 -15.86 -14.91 29.13
N GLU A 21 -15.84 -14.42 30.40
CA GLU A 21 -16.18 -13.02 30.72
C GLU A 21 -15.25 -12.01 30.07
N GLN A 22 -13.95 -12.27 30.07
CA GLN A 22 -12.94 -11.42 29.40
C GLN A 22 -13.10 -11.43 27.87
N LEU A 23 -13.50 -12.57 27.30
CA LEU A 23 -13.80 -12.66 25.88
C LEU A 23 -15.05 -11.87 25.51
N GLU A 24 -16.07 -11.86 26.32
CA GLU A 24 -17.28 -11.04 26.14
C GLU A 24 -16.92 -9.54 26.17
N GLU A 25 -16.11 -9.10 27.14
CA GLU A 25 -15.58 -7.73 27.22
C GLU A 25 -14.83 -7.33 25.95
N ALA A 26 -13.97 -8.21 25.44
CA ALA A 26 -13.24 -7.95 24.18
C ALA A 26 -14.17 -7.89 22.96
N LEU A 27 -15.28 -8.64 22.95
CA LEU A 27 -16.28 -8.57 21.89
C LEU A 27 -17.10 -7.28 21.93
N GLU A 28 -17.35 -6.74 23.11
CA GLU A 28 -17.99 -5.43 23.28
C GLU A 28 -17.06 -4.30 22.83
N GLU A 29 -15.79 -4.34 23.23
CA GLU A 29 -14.75 -3.39 22.82
C GLU A 29 -14.57 -3.39 21.29
N LYS A 30 -14.50 -4.56 20.66
CA LYS A 30 -14.48 -4.72 19.21
C LYS A 30 -15.65 -4.00 18.53
N LYS A 31 -16.88 -4.13 19.07
CA LYS A 31 -18.06 -3.48 18.50
C LYS A 31 -18.06 -1.97 18.73
N ALA A 32 -17.62 -1.54 19.93
CA ALA A 32 -17.61 -0.13 20.29
C ALA A 32 -16.61 0.70 19.48
N LYS A 33 -15.44 0.12 19.19
CA LYS A 33 -14.33 0.80 18.50
C LYS A 33 -14.16 0.42 17.02
N ASP A 34 -14.99 -0.50 16.51
CA ASP A 34 -14.90 -1.04 15.14
C ASP A 34 -13.51 -1.59 14.80
N ILE A 35 -12.91 -2.30 15.76
CA ILE A 35 -11.59 -2.93 15.65
C ILE A 35 -11.71 -4.45 15.52
N SER A 36 -10.60 -5.14 15.22
CA SER A 36 -10.58 -6.61 15.21
C SER A 36 -10.64 -7.19 16.62
N LEU A 37 -11.00 -8.49 16.77
CA LEU A 37 -10.98 -9.15 18.08
C LEU A 37 -9.57 -9.25 18.64
N GLU A 38 -8.61 -9.49 17.77
CA GLU A 38 -7.18 -9.54 18.08
C GLU A 38 -6.70 -8.21 18.67
N GLU A 39 -7.08 -7.10 18.05
CA GLU A 39 -6.76 -5.75 18.53
C GLU A 39 -7.47 -5.44 19.85
N ALA A 40 -8.73 -5.86 20.02
CA ALA A 40 -9.47 -5.67 21.27
C ALA A 40 -8.81 -6.42 22.44
N LEU A 41 -8.44 -7.69 22.24
CA LEU A 41 -7.76 -8.50 23.27
C LEU A 41 -6.41 -7.91 23.69
N VAL A 42 -5.67 -7.36 22.75
CA VAL A 42 -4.39 -6.69 23.03
C VAL A 42 -4.60 -5.33 23.69
N SER A 43 -5.58 -4.54 23.26
CA SER A 43 -5.87 -3.21 23.83
C SER A 43 -6.35 -3.27 25.27
N LEU A 44 -7.10 -4.30 25.61
CA LEU A 44 -7.54 -4.58 26.99
C LEU A 44 -6.41 -5.20 27.85
N GLY A 45 -5.26 -5.50 27.28
CA GLY A 45 -4.13 -6.11 27.98
C GLY A 45 -4.37 -7.56 28.38
N LEU A 46 -5.39 -8.23 27.83
CA LEU A 46 -5.75 -9.61 28.13
C LEU A 46 -4.74 -10.60 27.53
N ILE A 47 -4.22 -10.28 26.36
CA ILE A 47 -3.18 -11.04 25.66
C ILE A 47 -2.11 -10.06 25.19
N SER A 48 -0.84 -10.38 25.39
CA SER A 48 0.24 -9.55 24.86
C SER A 48 0.28 -9.62 23.32
N GLU A 49 0.73 -8.55 22.66
CA GLU A 49 0.89 -8.51 21.21
C GLU A 49 1.74 -9.68 20.67
N ARG A 50 2.82 -10.02 21.41
CA ARG A 50 3.71 -11.13 21.06
C ARG A 50 3.03 -12.49 21.14
N GLU A 51 2.23 -12.71 22.15
CA GLU A 51 1.44 -13.96 22.30
C GLU A 51 0.38 -14.05 21.21
N MET A 52 -0.33 -12.95 20.91
CA MET A 52 -1.31 -12.89 19.84
C MET A 52 -0.67 -13.26 18.48
N ILE A 53 0.47 -12.68 18.15
CA ILE A 53 1.23 -13.03 16.93
C ILE A 53 1.55 -14.53 16.91
N THR A 54 2.03 -15.08 18.01
CA THR A 54 2.36 -16.51 18.12
C THR A 54 1.15 -17.39 17.86
N ILE A 55 -0.01 -17.03 18.42
CA ILE A 55 -1.26 -17.74 18.25
C ILE A 55 -1.72 -17.71 16.79
N LEU A 56 -1.68 -16.52 16.18
CA LEU A 56 -2.06 -16.34 14.79
C LEU A 56 -1.16 -17.12 13.83
N CYS A 57 0.15 -17.05 14.02
CA CYS A 57 1.12 -17.83 13.22
C CYS A 57 0.86 -19.33 13.29
N GLN A 58 0.59 -19.85 14.49
CA GLN A 58 0.28 -21.26 14.69
C GLN A 58 -1.05 -21.67 14.05
N GLN A 59 -2.06 -20.81 14.16
CA GLN A 59 -3.38 -21.05 13.57
C GLN A 59 -3.32 -21.06 12.04
N MET A 60 -2.57 -20.13 11.46
CA MET A 60 -2.43 -19.96 10.02
C MET A 60 -1.34 -20.85 9.41
N LYS A 61 -0.50 -21.47 10.26
CA LYS A 61 0.68 -22.25 9.87
C LYS A 61 1.68 -21.46 9.01
N VAL A 62 1.88 -20.20 9.34
CA VAL A 62 2.82 -19.29 8.68
C VAL A 62 3.90 -18.81 9.65
N GLY A 63 5.04 -18.36 9.11
CA GLY A 63 6.08 -17.69 9.88
C GLY A 63 5.68 -16.25 10.25
N TYR A 64 6.41 -15.68 11.20
CA TYR A 64 6.34 -14.25 11.53
C TYR A 64 7.55 -13.51 10.95
N ALA A 65 7.30 -12.39 10.30
CA ALA A 65 8.33 -11.49 9.81
C ALA A 65 8.45 -10.26 10.73
N GLU A 66 9.49 -10.21 11.55
CA GLU A 66 9.82 -9.06 12.40
C GLU A 66 10.56 -8.00 11.55
N LEU A 67 9.82 -7.17 10.83
CA LEU A 67 10.37 -6.22 9.85
C LEU A 67 11.20 -5.10 10.46
N ARG A 68 11.18 -4.90 11.79
CA ARG A 68 12.03 -3.91 12.48
C ARG A 68 13.48 -4.34 12.50
N THR A 69 13.74 -5.65 12.60
CA THR A 69 15.08 -6.22 12.74
C THR A 69 15.54 -6.96 11.51
N MET A 70 14.62 -7.35 10.62
CA MET A 70 14.94 -8.03 9.37
C MET A 70 15.58 -7.07 8.38
N LYS A 71 16.67 -7.53 7.74
CA LYS A 71 17.21 -6.88 6.55
C LYS A 71 16.48 -7.46 5.34
N LEU A 72 15.76 -6.61 4.62
CA LEU A 72 15.06 -7.01 3.40
C LEU A 72 16.06 -7.13 2.24
N ASP A 73 15.82 -8.11 1.38
CA ASP A 73 16.55 -8.27 0.13
C ASP A 73 15.96 -7.35 -0.94
N GLU A 74 16.74 -6.37 -1.39
CA GLU A 74 16.30 -5.38 -2.37
C GLU A 74 15.92 -6.03 -3.72
N GLU A 75 16.60 -7.12 -4.12
CA GLU A 75 16.25 -7.87 -5.33
C GLU A 75 14.82 -8.41 -5.24
N ALA A 76 14.42 -8.93 -4.07
CA ALA A 76 13.07 -9.42 -3.84
C ALA A 76 12.05 -8.28 -3.72
N VAL A 77 12.39 -7.20 -2.99
CA VAL A 77 11.50 -6.06 -2.77
C VAL A 77 11.05 -5.43 -4.08
N TYR A 78 11.97 -5.23 -5.03
CA TYR A 78 11.68 -4.58 -6.30
C TYR A 78 11.07 -5.50 -7.38
N LEU A 79 10.72 -6.75 -7.04
CA LEU A 79 9.93 -7.61 -7.94
C LEU A 79 8.46 -7.16 -8.04
N ILE A 80 8.01 -6.33 -7.11
CA ILE A 80 6.69 -5.71 -7.14
C ILE A 80 6.84 -4.18 -7.16
N ASP A 81 5.80 -3.49 -7.57
CA ASP A 81 5.75 -2.04 -7.49
C ASP A 81 5.15 -1.54 -6.15
N GLY A 82 5.36 -0.26 -5.85
CA GLY A 82 4.83 0.34 -4.63
C GLY A 82 3.29 0.40 -4.60
N LYS A 83 2.61 0.37 -5.75
CA LYS A 83 1.14 0.36 -5.83
C LYS A 83 0.59 -0.98 -5.37
N ALA A 84 1.16 -2.09 -5.86
CA ALA A 84 0.80 -3.44 -5.41
C ALA A 84 1.10 -3.62 -3.91
N ALA A 85 2.28 -3.18 -3.45
CA ALA A 85 2.66 -3.24 -2.04
C ALA A 85 1.64 -2.52 -1.12
N LYS A 86 1.20 -1.31 -1.50
CA LYS A 86 0.20 -0.53 -0.75
C LYS A 86 -1.20 -1.15 -0.84
N LYS A 87 -1.61 -1.57 -2.04
CA LYS A 87 -2.95 -2.16 -2.29
C LYS A 87 -3.21 -3.37 -1.39
N TYR A 88 -2.24 -4.26 -1.28
CA TYR A 88 -2.37 -5.52 -0.55
C TYR A 88 -1.77 -5.47 0.86
N ASN A 89 -1.18 -4.34 1.26
CA ASN A 89 -0.49 -4.16 2.54
C ASN A 89 0.52 -5.29 2.81
N LEU A 90 1.48 -5.41 1.92
CA LEU A 90 2.51 -6.45 1.95
C LEU A 90 3.84 -5.93 1.42
N ILE A 91 4.93 -6.64 1.74
CA ILE A 91 6.25 -6.37 1.19
C ILE A 91 7.06 -7.67 1.08
N PRO A 92 7.73 -7.94 -0.06
CA PRO A 92 8.68 -9.03 -0.16
C PRO A 92 9.86 -8.80 0.81
N VAL A 93 10.29 -9.86 1.47
CA VAL A 93 11.39 -9.78 2.44
C VAL A 93 12.67 -10.45 1.94
N GLY A 94 12.55 -11.42 1.06
CA GLY A 94 13.68 -12.15 0.49
C GLY A 94 13.24 -13.40 -0.25
N PHE A 95 14.22 -14.23 -0.61
CA PHE A 95 13.99 -15.53 -1.22
C PHE A 95 14.09 -16.65 -0.16
N ASP A 96 13.57 -17.83 -0.47
CA ASP A 96 13.66 -18.98 0.42
C ASP A 96 15.04 -19.67 0.29
N GLY A 97 16.00 -19.18 1.06
CA GLY A 97 17.39 -19.63 1.00
C GLY A 97 18.00 -19.38 -0.40
N GLU A 98 18.55 -20.45 -1.01
CA GLU A 98 19.13 -20.37 -2.37
C GLU A 98 18.08 -20.49 -3.48
N ASN A 99 16.84 -20.84 -3.14
CA ASN A 99 15.77 -21.02 -4.11
C ASN A 99 15.12 -19.68 -4.48
N LYS A 100 15.57 -19.10 -5.59
CA LYS A 100 15.04 -17.84 -6.11
C LYS A 100 13.63 -17.97 -6.75
N ASP A 101 13.08 -19.18 -6.85
CA ASP A 101 11.72 -19.38 -7.37
C ASP A 101 10.64 -19.23 -6.28
N ILE A 102 11.05 -19.09 -5.02
CA ILE A 102 10.16 -18.88 -3.89
C ILE A 102 10.51 -17.54 -3.22
N ILE A 103 9.52 -16.66 -3.13
CA ILE A 103 9.64 -15.36 -2.46
C ILE A 103 8.92 -15.42 -1.11
N GLN A 104 9.60 -15.03 -0.05
CA GLN A 104 9.01 -14.78 1.24
C GLN A 104 8.40 -13.38 1.25
N VAL A 105 7.11 -13.28 1.58
CA VAL A 105 6.37 -12.01 1.57
C VAL A 105 5.73 -11.76 2.93
N ALA A 106 6.09 -10.66 3.55
CA ALA A 106 5.45 -10.19 4.77
C ALA A 106 4.09 -9.56 4.44
N MET A 107 3.02 -10.08 5.03
CA MET A 107 1.64 -9.70 4.77
C MET A 107 0.90 -9.40 6.08
N ALA A 108 -0.01 -8.44 6.04
CA ALA A 108 -0.90 -8.18 7.16
C ALA A 108 -1.99 -9.27 7.32
N ASP A 109 -2.42 -9.88 6.21
CA ASP A 109 -3.29 -11.06 6.17
C ASP A 109 -2.69 -12.13 5.26
N PRO A 110 -1.96 -13.11 5.81
CA PRO A 110 -1.39 -14.23 5.04
C PRO A 110 -2.43 -15.17 4.43
N MET A 111 -3.72 -14.96 4.71
CA MET A 111 -4.82 -15.75 4.14
C MET A 111 -5.55 -15.01 3.02
N ASP A 112 -5.04 -13.88 2.57
CA ASP A 112 -5.51 -13.20 1.36
C ASP A 112 -4.94 -13.91 0.12
N PHE A 113 -5.62 -15.00 -0.27
CA PHE A 113 -5.22 -15.81 -1.42
C PHE A 113 -5.30 -15.03 -2.74
N ALA A 114 -6.20 -14.03 -2.85
CA ALA A 114 -6.29 -13.21 -4.04
C ALA A 114 -5.02 -12.36 -4.22
N ALA A 115 -4.51 -11.78 -3.13
CA ALA A 115 -3.25 -11.06 -3.15
C ALA A 115 -2.07 -11.98 -3.49
N ILE A 116 -2.06 -13.22 -2.97
CA ILE A 116 -1.02 -14.21 -3.24
C ILE A 116 -1.04 -14.58 -4.73
N ASP A 117 -2.19 -14.93 -5.28
CA ASP A 117 -2.35 -15.30 -6.68
C ASP A 117 -1.90 -14.16 -7.62
N ASP A 118 -2.32 -12.92 -7.34
CA ASP A 118 -1.89 -11.74 -8.09
C ASP A 118 -0.35 -11.56 -8.05
N LEU A 119 0.26 -11.76 -6.88
CA LEU A 119 1.72 -11.67 -6.74
C LEU A 119 2.45 -12.78 -7.50
N GLU A 120 1.94 -14.01 -7.49
CA GLU A 120 2.52 -15.12 -8.26
C GLU A 120 2.49 -14.83 -9.76
N ILE A 121 1.40 -14.21 -10.25
CA ILE A 121 1.30 -13.75 -11.64
C ILE A 121 2.31 -12.65 -11.95
N ILE A 122 2.40 -11.62 -11.10
CA ILE A 122 3.29 -10.47 -11.31
C ILE A 122 4.76 -10.89 -11.28
N THR A 123 5.14 -11.73 -10.31
CA THR A 123 6.54 -12.10 -10.09
C THR A 123 6.97 -13.34 -10.86
N ASN A 124 6.02 -14.13 -11.37
CA ASN A 124 6.22 -15.48 -11.93
C ASN A 124 7.00 -16.40 -10.97
N LYS A 125 6.72 -16.27 -9.67
CA LYS A 125 7.38 -17.02 -8.58
C LYS A 125 6.34 -17.48 -7.57
N ARG A 126 6.66 -18.53 -6.80
CA ARG A 126 5.82 -18.99 -5.69
C ARG A 126 5.94 -18.03 -4.51
N ILE A 127 4.82 -17.75 -3.87
CA ILE A 127 4.76 -16.88 -2.70
C ILE A 127 4.68 -17.71 -1.42
N TYR A 128 5.62 -17.44 -0.50
CA TYR A 128 5.59 -17.95 0.87
C TYR A 128 5.15 -16.82 1.80
N PRO A 129 3.86 -16.80 2.23
CA PRO A 129 3.35 -15.73 3.05
C PRO A 129 3.85 -15.84 4.49
N MET A 130 4.20 -14.71 5.08
CA MET A 130 4.57 -14.54 6.48
C MET A 130 3.69 -13.48 7.12
N LEU A 131 3.26 -13.69 8.36
CA LEU A 131 2.52 -12.67 9.10
C LEU A 131 3.44 -11.52 9.50
N ALA A 132 3.00 -10.28 9.31
CA ALA A 132 3.69 -9.10 9.82
C ALA A 132 2.71 -8.03 10.29
N GLN A 133 3.16 -7.15 11.18
CA GLN A 133 2.35 -6.03 11.66
C GLN A 133 2.14 -4.99 10.56
N ARG A 134 0.90 -4.50 10.40
CA ARG A 134 0.52 -3.49 9.39
C ARG A 134 1.41 -2.24 9.44
N GLY A 135 1.68 -1.72 10.64
CA GLY A 135 2.52 -0.54 10.82
C GLY A 135 3.98 -0.76 10.38
N GLN A 136 4.52 -1.96 10.60
CA GLN A 136 5.87 -2.31 10.15
C GLN A 136 5.93 -2.45 8.62
N ILE A 137 4.89 -3.05 8.00
CA ILE A 137 4.79 -3.15 6.53
C ILE A 137 4.70 -1.74 5.93
N ALA A 138 3.81 -0.89 6.42
CA ALA A 138 3.66 0.49 5.93
C ALA A 138 4.98 1.28 6.01
N PHE A 139 5.70 1.17 7.12
CA PHE A 139 7.01 1.80 7.29
C PHE A 139 8.02 1.33 6.24
N GLN A 140 8.07 0.02 5.97
CA GLN A 140 9.00 -0.50 4.96
C GLN A 140 8.56 -0.10 3.54
N ILE A 141 7.27 -0.09 3.23
CA ILE A 141 6.76 0.41 1.95
C ILE A 141 7.18 1.85 1.73
N ASP A 142 7.01 2.72 2.72
CA ASP A 142 7.42 4.12 2.61
C ASP A 142 8.94 4.27 2.47
N LYS A 143 9.70 3.43 3.12
CA LYS A 143 11.17 3.43 3.03
C LYS A 143 11.66 3.08 1.63
N TYR A 144 11.10 2.01 1.01
CA TYR A 144 11.58 1.51 -0.29
C TYR A 144 10.90 2.21 -1.47
N PHE A 145 9.62 2.56 -1.35
CA PHE A 145 8.80 3.09 -2.44
C PHE A 145 8.34 4.55 -2.24
N GLY A 146 8.62 5.16 -1.07
CA GLY A 146 8.12 6.51 -0.77
C GLY A 146 8.62 7.59 -1.74
N LYS A 147 9.86 7.51 -2.18
CA LYS A 147 10.42 8.45 -3.18
C LYS A 147 9.77 8.27 -4.56
N GLN A 148 9.51 7.02 -4.94
CA GLN A 148 8.86 6.68 -6.21
C GLN A 148 7.42 7.19 -6.24
N SER A 149 6.69 7.10 -5.14
CA SER A 149 5.30 7.55 -5.08
C SER A 149 5.15 9.06 -5.26
N VAL A 150 6.13 9.86 -4.85
CA VAL A 150 6.12 11.33 -5.07
C VAL A 150 6.31 11.66 -6.55
N LEU A 151 7.19 10.93 -7.23
CA LEU A 151 7.42 11.09 -8.67
C LEU A 151 6.21 10.62 -9.47
N ASP A 152 5.61 9.47 -9.11
CA ASP A 152 4.41 8.93 -9.76
C ASP A 152 3.21 9.90 -9.65
N VAL A 153 2.99 10.52 -8.47
CA VAL A 153 1.94 11.52 -8.28
C VAL A 153 2.20 12.78 -9.10
N ALA A 154 3.45 13.22 -9.20
CA ALA A 154 3.82 14.37 -10.02
C ALA A 154 3.60 14.09 -11.52
N ASP A 155 3.94 12.88 -11.99
CA ASP A 155 3.72 12.46 -13.37
C ASP A 155 2.23 12.24 -13.69
N GLU A 156 1.44 11.71 -12.75
CA GLU A 156 -0.01 11.56 -12.88
C GLU A 156 -0.70 12.94 -12.98
N TYR A 157 -0.33 13.86 -12.09
CA TYR A 157 -0.82 15.24 -12.14
C TYR A 157 -0.45 15.95 -13.47
N LYS A 158 0.74 15.70 -13.98
CA LYS A 158 1.18 16.25 -15.27
C LYS A 158 0.37 15.67 -16.44
N ARG A 159 0.08 14.37 -16.43
CA ARG A 159 -0.75 13.71 -17.44
C ARG A 159 -2.21 14.18 -17.38
N GLU A 160 -2.80 14.32 -16.20
CA GLU A 160 -4.14 14.86 -16.03
C GLU A 160 -4.23 16.29 -16.57
N TYR A 161 -3.26 17.13 -16.21
CA TYR A 161 -3.18 18.51 -16.70
C TYR A 161 -3.03 18.59 -18.22
N GLU A 162 -2.20 17.74 -18.82
CA GLU A 162 -2.05 17.66 -20.29
C GLU A 162 -3.33 17.16 -20.96
N THR A 163 -4.04 16.21 -20.36
CA THR A 163 -5.32 15.68 -20.87
C THR A 163 -6.44 16.71 -20.77
N GLU A 164 -6.55 17.41 -19.65
CA GLU A 164 -7.52 18.50 -19.49
C GLU A 164 -7.25 19.66 -20.45
N ARG A 165 -5.96 19.98 -20.65
CA ARG A 165 -5.56 21.02 -21.62
C ARG A 165 -5.93 20.62 -23.02
N ALA A 166 -5.65 19.38 -23.45
CA ALA A 166 -6.05 18.86 -24.75
C ALA A 166 -7.58 18.84 -24.92
N ALA A 167 -8.34 18.47 -23.89
CA ALA A 167 -9.79 18.49 -23.92
C ALA A 167 -10.34 19.93 -24.07
N ARG A 168 -9.77 20.90 -23.37
CA ARG A 168 -10.15 22.33 -23.52
C ARG A 168 -9.79 22.88 -24.89
N GLU A 169 -8.66 22.48 -25.48
CA GLU A 169 -8.31 22.86 -26.85
C GLU A 169 -9.28 22.30 -27.88
N ILE A 170 -9.74 21.05 -27.72
CA ILE A 170 -10.75 20.42 -28.58
C ILE A 170 -12.10 21.11 -28.43
N GLU A 171 -12.48 21.49 -27.23
CA GLU A 171 -13.75 22.15 -26.94
C GLU A 171 -13.77 23.59 -27.50
N THR A 172 -12.66 24.32 -27.46
CA THR A 172 -12.49 25.64 -28.06
C THR A 172 -12.54 25.58 -29.59
N ILE A 173 -12.00 24.53 -30.19
CA ILE A 173 -12.09 24.30 -31.65
C ILE A 173 -13.54 23.97 -32.07
N ARG A 174 -14.24 23.19 -31.23
CA ARG A 174 -15.63 22.73 -31.51
C ARG A 174 -16.67 23.84 -31.38
N ASN A 175 -16.43 24.79 -30.47
CA ASN A 175 -17.36 25.92 -30.24
C ASN A 175 -17.18 27.12 -31.16
N GLY A 176 -16.32 27.05 -32.18
CA GLY A 176 -16.18 28.07 -33.22
C GLY A 176 -15.76 29.46 -32.72
N GLN A 177 -15.25 29.58 -31.49
CA GLN A 177 -14.82 30.84 -30.88
C GLN A 177 -13.34 31.13 -31.06
N ASN A 178 -12.75 30.71 -32.17
CA ASN A 178 -11.36 31.00 -32.47
C ASN A 178 -11.27 32.14 -33.50
N ASP A 179 -11.55 33.35 -33.03
CA ASP A 179 -11.06 34.59 -33.70
C ASP A 179 -9.69 35.02 -33.17
N GLU A 180 -8.97 34.14 -32.45
CA GLU A 180 -7.61 34.43 -32.03
C GLU A 180 -6.62 34.11 -33.17
N SER A 181 -6.13 35.19 -33.78
CA SER A 181 -5.04 35.16 -34.75
C SER A 181 -3.89 34.25 -34.28
N PRO A 182 -3.23 33.47 -35.19
CA PRO A 182 -2.06 32.69 -34.84
C PRO A 182 -0.97 33.48 -34.08
N ILE A 183 -0.93 34.79 -34.29
CA ILE A 183 -0.04 35.72 -33.60
C ILE A 183 -0.39 35.82 -32.09
N VAL A 184 -1.66 35.89 -31.75
CA VAL A 184 -2.11 35.95 -30.34
C VAL A 184 -1.70 34.69 -29.58
N ARG A 185 -1.83 33.53 -30.21
CA ARG A 185 -1.38 32.23 -29.64
C ARG A 185 0.12 32.19 -29.38
N ILE A 186 0.91 32.70 -30.32
CA ILE A 186 2.38 32.78 -30.18
C ILE A 186 2.73 33.70 -29.02
N VAL A 187 2.10 34.88 -28.93
CA VAL A 187 2.36 35.83 -27.82
C VAL A 187 1.98 35.23 -26.47
N GLN A 188 0.84 34.58 -26.36
CA GLN A 188 0.43 33.90 -25.13
C GLN A 188 1.43 32.80 -24.72
N SER A 189 1.89 31.98 -25.69
CA SER A 189 2.89 30.94 -25.42
C SER A 189 4.21 31.53 -24.91
N ILE A 190 4.67 32.66 -25.48
CA ILE A 190 5.89 33.37 -25.03
C ILE A 190 5.70 33.89 -23.60
N MET A 191 4.55 34.50 -23.30
CA MET A 191 4.26 35.03 -21.97
C MET A 191 4.19 33.90 -20.92
N GLU A 192 3.51 32.80 -21.22
CA GLU A 192 3.47 31.64 -20.34
C GLU A 192 4.87 31.06 -20.09
N GLN A 193 5.69 30.97 -21.10
CA GLN A 193 7.07 30.47 -20.97
C GLN A 193 7.92 31.41 -20.10
N ALA A 194 7.79 32.72 -20.27
CA ALA A 194 8.48 33.72 -19.46
C ALA A 194 8.09 33.63 -17.98
N VAL A 195 6.80 33.48 -17.68
CA VAL A 195 6.30 33.29 -16.32
C VAL A 195 6.86 32.01 -15.70
N ARG A 196 6.86 30.89 -16.44
CA ARG A 196 7.45 29.62 -15.97
C ARG A 196 8.95 29.74 -15.66
N GLN A 197 9.68 30.51 -16.47
CA GLN A 197 11.11 30.77 -16.28
C GLN A 197 11.41 31.87 -15.26
N ARG A 198 10.37 32.48 -14.68
CA ARG A 198 10.48 33.64 -13.77
C ARG A 198 11.30 34.79 -14.37
N ALA A 199 11.16 35.01 -15.67
CA ALA A 199 11.79 36.12 -16.33
C ALA A 199 11.24 37.46 -15.81
N SER A 200 12.10 38.44 -15.58
CA SER A 200 11.70 39.80 -15.17
C SER A 200 11.16 40.60 -16.36
N ASP A 201 11.67 40.32 -17.56
CA ASP A 201 11.38 41.10 -18.79
C ASP A 201 11.33 40.17 -20.00
N ILE A 202 10.46 40.51 -20.95
CA ILE A 202 10.37 39.84 -22.28
C ILE A 202 10.74 40.85 -23.35
N HIS A 203 11.79 40.57 -24.12
CA HIS A 203 12.21 41.43 -25.22
C HIS A 203 11.93 40.71 -26.56
N LEU A 204 11.15 41.35 -27.41
CA LEU A 204 10.78 40.85 -28.73
C LEU A 204 11.38 41.79 -29.77
N GLU A 205 12.34 41.30 -30.55
CA GLU A 205 12.93 42.05 -31.66
C GLU A 205 12.39 41.53 -33.01
N PRO A 206 12.11 42.37 -33.99
CA PRO A 206 11.64 41.96 -35.31
C PRO A 206 12.70 41.25 -36.14
#